data_99ffeac9eadadb59cf13c8751c299280
#
_entry.id   99ffeac9eadadb59cf13c8751c299280
#
_cell.length_a   1.000
_cell.length_b   1.000
_cell.length_c   1.000
_cell.angle_alpha   90.00
_cell.angle_beta   90.00
_cell.angle_gamma   90.00
#
_symmetry.space_group_name_H-M   'P 1'
#
loop_
_entity.id
_entity.type
_entity.pdbx_description
1 polymer ?
#
loop_
_entity_poly.entity_id
_entity_poly.type
_entity_poly.pdbx_seq_one_letter_code
_entity_poly.pdbx_strand_id
1 'polypeptide(L)'
;MFSFGISLSLKTKGKDRLELCIPLRSRVVFAFFFVLSCLVFLSSILSEDNRGSYTIPLILVCVTGLSALYEERWIFDKNRDIFESRFGLLIFAHRKGIPLTELARVELDSFTKGHMGETRGILEDEQTPNLPQTSKNAHLHSLLKAPQRRYMYRIIRLRIMDKQEKAYVLDSTRTHRIEEFRLTGRKIADFCGIPFEEN
;
A
#
# COMPACT_ATOMS: atom_id res chain seq x y z
N MET A 1 7.45 2.53 1.94
CA MET A 1 6.27 2.11 2.72
C MET A 1 5.50 1.13 1.85
N PHE A 2 5.46 -0.14 2.20
CA PHE A 2 4.77 -1.17 1.45
C PHE A 2 3.32 -1.23 1.94
N SER A 3 2.39 -0.66 1.18
CA SER A 3 0.96 -0.87 1.44
C SER A 3 0.58 -2.24 0.91
N PHE A 4 0.29 -3.18 1.80
CA PHE A 4 -0.15 -4.54 1.45
C PHE A 4 -1.58 -4.60 0.90
N GLY A 5 -2.14 -3.49 0.41
CA GLY A 5 -3.51 -3.45 -0.12
C GLY A 5 -4.60 -3.77 0.92
N ILE A 6 -4.23 -3.79 2.20
CA ILE A 6 -5.16 -3.98 3.31
C ILE A 6 -5.73 -2.61 3.62
N SER A 7 -7.02 -2.47 3.39
CA SER A 7 -7.73 -1.26 3.75
C SER A 7 -7.82 -1.11 5.25
N LEU A 8 -7.43 0.06 5.73
CA LEU A 8 -7.63 0.43 7.12
C LEU A 8 -9.11 0.68 7.41
N SER A 9 -9.57 0.29 8.59
CA SER A 9 -10.92 0.55 9.05
C SER A 9 -10.95 1.67 10.08
N LEU A 10 -11.86 2.62 9.87
CA LEU A 10 -12.11 3.71 10.81
C LEU A 10 -13.01 3.22 11.93
N LYS A 11 -12.55 3.36 13.18
CA LYS A 11 -13.29 3.01 14.39
C LYS A 11 -13.39 4.22 15.32
N THR A 12 -14.60 4.55 15.73
CA THR A 12 -14.83 5.59 16.73
C THR A 12 -14.88 4.94 18.12
N LYS A 13 -14.03 5.39 19.04
CA LYS A 13 -14.02 4.97 20.43
C LYS A 13 -14.48 6.11 21.31
N GLY A 14 -15.79 6.19 21.56
CA GLY A 14 -16.39 7.32 22.26
C GLY A 14 -16.50 8.56 21.37
N LYS A 15 -16.69 9.74 22.02
CA LYS A 15 -16.84 11.02 21.31
C LYS A 15 -15.50 11.67 20.94
N ASP A 16 -14.45 11.36 21.69
CA ASP A 16 -13.19 12.11 21.68
C ASP A 16 -12.01 11.32 21.08
N ARG A 17 -12.27 10.09 20.60
CA ARG A 17 -11.23 9.25 20.05
C ARG A 17 -11.64 8.56 18.76
N LEU A 18 -10.84 8.76 17.72
CA LEU A 18 -10.97 8.13 16.42
C LEU A 18 -9.72 7.31 16.13
N GLU A 19 -9.89 6.08 15.65
CA GLU A 19 -8.79 5.18 15.31
C GLU A 19 -8.95 4.65 13.89
N LEU A 20 -7.90 4.74 13.10
CA LEU A 20 -7.78 4.08 11.80
C LEU A 20 -6.81 2.91 11.97
N CYS A 21 -7.27 1.68 11.81
CA CYS A 21 -6.49 0.48 12.09
C CYS A 21 -6.79 -0.66 11.13
N ILE A 22 -5.89 -1.63 11.08
CA ILE A 22 -6.10 -2.88 10.33
C ILE A 22 -7.35 -3.58 10.88
N PRO A 23 -8.33 -3.95 10.01
CA PRO A 23 -9.56 -4.60 10.45
C PRO A 23 -9.26 -5.96 11.10
N LEU A 24 -10.04 -6.31 12.13
CA LEU A 24 -9.87 -7.56 12.85
C LEU A 24 -9.93 -8.79 11.94
N ARG A 25 -10.78 -8.73 10.90
CA ARG A 25 -10.90 -9.82 9.91
C ARG A 25 -9.57 -10.16 9.24
N SER A 26 -8.81 -9.15 8.82
CA SER A 26 -7.49 -9.36 8.21
C SER A 26 -6.50 -9.98 9.20
N ARG A 27 -6.52 -9.56 10.46
CA ARG A 27 -5.67 -10.14 11.51
C ARG A 27 -5.99 -11.61 11.76
N VAL A 28 -7.28 -11.97 11.82
CA VAL A 28 -7.72 -13.38 11.97
C VAL A 28 -7.25 -14.23 10.79
N VAL A 29 -7.35 -13.71 9.57
CA VAL A 29 -6.85 -14.42 8.38
C VAL A 29 -5.33 -14.67 8.46
N PHE A 30 -4.53 -13.65 8.82
CA PHE A 30 -3.08 -13.82 8.98
C PHE A 30 -2.73 -14.79 10.12
N ALA A 31 -3.44 -14.71 11.24
CA ALA A 31 -3.24 -15.65 12.36
C ALA A 31 -3.56 -17.08 11.95
N PHE A 32 -4.62 -17.31 11.16
CA PHE A 32 -4.97 -18.61 10.62
C PHE A 32 -3.86 -19.17 9.72
N PHE A 33 -3.36 -18.36 8.77
CA PHE A 33 -2.25 -18.75 7.92
C PHE A 33 -0.97 -19.03 8.70
N PHE A 34 -0.71 -18.28 9.76
CA PHE A 34 0.43 -18.52 10.64
C PHE A 34 0.32 -19.90 11.34
N VAL A 35 -0.85 -20.21 11.92
CA VAL A 35 -1.08 -21.52 12.55
C VAL A 35 -0.93 -22.66 11.54
N LEU A 36 -1.50 -22.50 10.34
CA LEU A 36 -1.35 -23.50 9.28
C LEU A 36 0.12 -23.70 8.88
N SER A 37 0.89 -22.63 8.75
CA SER A 37 2.31 -22.70 8.45
C SER A 37 3.12 -23.39 9.54
N CYS A 38 2.76 -23.16 10.81
CA CYS A 38 3.38 -23.86 11.95
C CYS A 38 3.09 -25.38 11.92
N LEU A 39 1.87 -25.77 11.56
CA LEU A 39 1.50 -27.19 11.42
C LEU A 39 2.30 -27.87 10.30
N VAL A 40 2.44 -27.20 9.14
CA VAL A 40 3.25 -27.70 8.02
C VAL A 40 4.72 -27.83 8.44
N PHE A 41 5.25 -26.85 9.13
CA PHE A 41 6.63 -26.88 9.63
C PHE A 41 6.84 -28.01 10.63
N LEU A 42 5.91 -28.19 11.59
CA LEU A 42 5.97 -29.26 12.58
C LEU A 42 5.87 -30.63 11.92
N SER A 43 4.97 -30.82 10.96
CA SER A 43 4.87 -32.08 10.21
C SER A 43 6.15 -32.41 9.43
N SER A 44 6.84 -31.38 8.90
CA SER A 44 8.12 -31.56 8.21
C SER A 44 9.25 -32.00 9.16
N ILE A 45 9.22 -31.59 10.43
CA ILE A 45 10.20 -32.02 11.43
C ILE A 45 9.93 -33.45 11.89
N LEU A 46 8.66 -33.84 12.05
CA LEU A 46 8.27 -35.16 12.56
C LEU A 46 8.37 -36.24 11.51
N SER A 47 8.54 -35.93 10.24
CA SER A 47 8.67 -36.89 9.15
C SER A 47 10.10 -37.42 9.09
N GLU A 48 10.33 -38.68 9.46
CA GLU A 48 11.65 -39.31 9.50
C GLU A 48 12.31 -39.49 8.12
N ASP A 49 11.49 -39.56 7.04
CA ASP A 49 11.96 -39.70 5.65
C ASP A 49 12.44 -38.39 4.99
N ASN A 50 12.35 -37.28 5.71
CA ASN A 50 12.51 -35.98 5.08
C ASN A 50 13.99 -35.53 5.06
N ARG A 51 14.73 -35.97 4.06
CA ARG A 51 15.98 -35.33 3.63
C ARG A 51 15.72 -33.94 2.97
N GLY A 52 14.48 -33.47 3.05
CA GLY A 52 14.04 -32.19 2.49
C GLY A 52 14.55 -30.98 3.28
N SER A 53 14.75 -29.89 2.59
CA SER A 53 15.13 -28.64 3.21
C SER A 53 13.99 -28.06 4.05
N TYR A 54 14.18 -27.89 5.35
CA TYR A 54 13.26 -27.18 6.26
C TYR A 54 13.19 -25.66 6.00
N THR A 55 13.99 -25.18 5.06
CA THR A 55 14.15 -23.75 4.78
C THR A 55 12.85 -23.12 4.30
N ILE A 56 12.12 -23.78 3.40
CA ILE A 56 10.87 -23.25 2.85
C ILE A 56 9.78 -23.14 3.91
N PRO A 57 9.46 -24.22 4.68
CA PRO A 57 8.49 -24.14 5.78
C PRO A 57 8.90 -23.09 6.84
N LEU A 58 10.17 -23.00 7.18
CA LEU A 58 10.67 -22.00 8.14
C LEU A 58 10.45 -20.57 7.65
N ILE A 59 10.80 -20.28 6.38
CA ILE A 59 10.56 -18.96 5.77
C ILE A 59 9.06 -18.63 5.81
N LEU A 60 8.20 -19.60 5.51
CA LEU A 60 6.76 -19.41 5.51
C LEU A 60 6.23 -19.06 6.91
N VAL A 61 6.70 -19.75 7.95
CA VAL A 61 6.38 -19.43 9.36
C VAL A 61 6.86 -18.03 9.73
N CYS A 62 8.10 -17.67 9.37
CA CYS A 62 8.62 -16.33 9.65
C CYS A 62 7.78 -15.23 8.96
N VAL A 63 7.48 -15.38 7.67
CA VAL A 63 6.72 -14.37 6.91
C VAL A 63 5.29 -14.24 7.43
N THR A 64 4.61 -15.35 7.67
CA THR A 64 3.22 -15.33 8.18
C THR A 64 3.16 -14.84 9.61
N GLY A 65 4.14 -15.19 10.45
CA GLY A 65 4.27 -14.70 11.82
C GLY A 65 4.51 -13.20 11.89
N LEU A 66 5.44 -12.67 11.08
CA LEU A 66 5.67 -11.24 10.99
C LEU A 66 4.42 -10.49 10.50
N SER A 67 3.69 -11.07 9.54
CA SER A 67 2.44 -10.48 9.02
C SER A 67 1.32 -10.48 10.07
N ALA A 68 1.21 -11.53 10.88
CA ALA A 68 0.22 -11.63 11.96
C ALA A 68 0.51 -10.63 13.11
N LEU A 69 1.80 -10.38 13.38
CA LEU A 69 2.24 -9.47 14.45
C LEU A 69 2.35 -8.01 13.98
N TYR A 70 2.16 -7.73 12.69
CA TYR A 70 2.24 -6.38 12.17
C TYR A 70 1.07 -5.52 12.66
N GLU A 71 1.39 -4.33 13.17
CA GLU A 71 0.43 -3.33 13.61
C GLU A 71 0.64 -2.02 12.86
N GLU A 72 -0.44 -1.56 12.23
CA GLU A 72 -0.55 -0.21 11.69
C GLU A 72 -1.79 0.43 12.26
N ARG A 73 -1.60 1.54 12.99
CA ARG A 73 -2.67 2.26 13.66
C ARG A 73 -2.39 3.74 13.68
N TRP A 74 -3.43 4.52 13.36
CA TRP A 74 -3.46 5.95 13.49
C TRP A 74 -4.52 6.32 14.53
N ILE A 75 -4.15 7.13 15.52
CA ILE A 75 -4.98 7.48 16.65
C ILE A 75 -5.12 8.99 16.69
N PHE A 76 -6.35 9.46 16.71
CA PHE A 76 -6.74 10.85 16.92
C PHE A 76 -7.42 10.93 18.27
N ASP A 77 -6.84 11.63 19.23
CA ASP A 77 -7.34 11.71 20.61
C ASP A 77 -7.49 13.19 20.99
N LYS A 78 -8.73 13.68 21.05
CA LYS A 78 -9.05 15.07 21.42
C LYS A 78 -8.75 15.36 22.88
N ASN A 79 -8.95 14.40 23.77
CA ASN A 79 -8.73 14.61 25.21
C ASN A 79 -7.24 14.83 25.53
N ARG A 80 -6.36 14.23 24.72
CA ARG A 80 -4.90 14.37 24.87
C ARG A 80 -4.30 15.39 23.92
N ASP A 81 -5.10 15.92 22.99
CA ASP A 81 -4.64 16.78 21.88
C ASP A 81 -3.50 16.12 21.09
N ILE A 82 -3.63 14.82 20.78
CA ILE A 82 -2.57 14.05 20.11
C ILE A 82 -3.10 13.34 18.87
N PHE A 83 -2.37 13.49 17.75
CA PHE A 83 -2.37 12.59 16.62
C PHE A 83 -1.17 11.66 16.71
N GLU A 84 -1.40 10.36 16.93
CA GLU A 84 -0.35 9.34 17.09
C GLU A 84 -0.37 8.32 15.97
N SER A 85 0.80 8.07 15.37
CA SER A 85 1.02 6.97 14.45
C SER A 85 1.78 5.84 15.13
N ARG A 86 1.29 4.61 14.97
CA ARG A 86 1.94 3.39 15.46
C ARG A 86 2.18 2.45 14.29
N PHE A 87 3.45 2.14 14.05
CA PHE A 87 3.87 1.24 13.00
C PHE A 87 4.89 0.25 13.51
N GLY A 88 4.74 -1.00 13.12
CA GLY A 88 5.73 -2.03 13.39
C GLY A 88 5.13 -3.32 13.91
N LEU A 89 5.97 -4.13 14.51
CA LEU A 89 5.53 -5.34 15.20
C LEU A 89 4.99 -4.98 16.58
N LEU A 90 3.96 -5.67 17.04
CA LEU A 90 3.26 -5.46 18.32
C LEU A 90 4.20 -5.14 19.49
N ILE A 91 5.37 -5.78 19.55
CA ILE A 91 6.36 -5.61 20.62
C ILE A 91 7.28 -4.42 20.37
N PHE A 92 7.59 -4.11 19.10
CA PHE A 92 8.54 -3.08 18.66
C PHE A 92 7.87 -1.97 17.83
N ALA A 93 6.60 -1.67 18.11
CA ALA A 93 5.88 -0.62 17.40
C ALA A 93 6.50 0.75 17.68
N HIS A 94 6.99 1.40 16.62
CA HIS A 94 7.45 2.79 16.70
C HIS A 94 6.24 3.71 16.84
N ARG A 95 6.29 4.63 17.81
CA ARG A 95 5.24 5.61 18.08
C ARG A 95 5.73 7.00 17.75
N LYS A 96 4.97 7.71 16.98
CA LYS A 96 5.22 9.11 16.69
C LYS A 96 3.93 9.88 16.90
N GLY A 97 3.98 10.87 17.77
CA GLY A 97 2.84 11.75 18.09
C GLY A 97 3.16 13.19 17.73
N ILE A 98 2.15 13.91 17.28
CA ILE A 98 2.16 15.36 17.11
C ILE A 98 0.85 15.91 17.70
N PRO A 99 0.80 17.17 18.17
CA PRO A 99 -0.44 17.80 18.61
C PRO A 99 -1.47 17.84 17.47
N LEU A 100 -2.76 17.61 17.78
CA LEU A 100 -3.83 17.79 16.79
C LEU A 100 -3.91 19.21 16.27
N THR A 101 -3.57 20.18 17.11
CA THR A 101 -3.51 21.60 16.76
C THR A 101 -2.45 21.93 15.71
N GLU A 102 -1.47 21.07 15.47
CA GLU A 102 -0.48 21.24 14.40
C GLU A 102 -0.96 20.69 13.05
N LEU A 103 -2.08 19.97 13.02
CA LEU A 103 -2.67 19.51 11.76
C LEU A 103 -3.28 20.70 11.00
N ALA A 104 -3.04 20.74 9.68
CA ALA A 104 -3.52 21.82 8.81
C ALA A 104 -4.74 21.37 7.99
N ARG A 105 -4.66 20.23 7.33
CA ARG A 105 -5.71 19.73 6.44
C ARG A 105 -5.61 18.23 6.19
N VAL A 106 -6.73 17.64 5.76
CA VAL A 106 -6.79 16.28 5.21
C VAL A 106 -6.88 16.39 3.70
N GLU A 107 -6.03 15.68 2.99
CA GLU A 107 -6.00 15.68 1.52
C GLU A 107 -6.26 14.31 0.95
N LEU A 108 -7.10 14.28 -0.09
CA LEU A 108 -7.28 13.14 -0.98
C LEU A 108 -6.55 13.44 -2.29
N ASP A 109 -5.36 12.87 -2.44
CA ASP A 109 -4.50 13.07 -3.59
C ASP A 109 -4.56 11.88 -4.54
N SER A 110 -4.50 12.14 -5.85
CA SER A 110 -4.50 11.09 -6.85
C SER A 110 -3.36 11.26 -7.84
N PHE A 111 -2.60 10.21 -8.06
CA PHE A 111 -1.53 10.21 -9.04
C PHE A 111 -1.57 8.96 -9.92
N THR A 112 -1.16 9.14 -11.17
CA THR A 112 -1.06 8.04 -12.13
C THR A 112 0.33 7.44 -12.04
N LYS A 113 0.41 6.15 -11.71
CA LYS A 113 1.64 5.38 -11.78
C LYS A 113 1.64 4.54 -13.04
N GLY A 114 2.59 4.79 -13.94
CA GLY A 114 2.78 4.03 -15.16
C GLY A 114 4.27 3.91 -15.44
N HIS A 115 4.69 2.79 -16.04
CA HIS A 115 6.01 2.69 -16.65
C HIS A 115 5.87 3.35 -18.02
N MET A 116 6.38 4.56 -18.18
CA MET A 116 6.76 5.02 -19.51
C MET A 116 7.93 4.14 -19.91
N GLY A 117 7.68 3.09 -20.68
CA GLY A 117 8.75 2.44 -21.39
C GLY A 117 9.46 3.54 -22.17
N GLU A 118 10.74 3.72 -21.89
CA GLU A 118 11.61 4.64 -22.55
C GLU A 118 11.43 4.47 -24.06
N THR A 119 10.68 5.37 -24.69
CA THR A 119 10.70 5.53 -26.14
C THR A 119 12.00 6.27 -26.43
N ARG A 120 13.12 5.64 -26.12
CA ARG A 120 14.42 6.04 -26.61
C ARG A 120 14.47 5.61 -28.07
N GLY A 121 14.43 6.57 -28.98
CA GLY A 121 14.81 6.38 -30.35
C GLY A 121 13.68 6.25 -31.37
N ILE A 122 12.79 7.23 -31.49
CA ILE A 122 12.07 7.50 -32.73
C ILE A 122 11.93 9.03 -32.90
N LEU A 123 13.01 9.77 -32.76
CA LEU A 123 13.06 11.18 -33.17
C LEU A 123 14.44 11.61 -33.64
N GLU A 124 15.21 10.71 -34.23
CA GLU A 124 16.39 11.07 -34.97
C GLU A 124 16.63 9.98 -36.05
N ASP A 125 15.93 10.07 -37.17
CA ASP A 125 16.38 9.60 -38.45
C ASP A 125 15.34 9.96 -39.55
N GLU A 126 15.08 11.26 -39.63
CA GLU A 126 14.58 11.84 -40.86
C GLU A 126 15.77 12.46 -41.58
N GLN A 127 16.62 11.61 -42.21
CA GLN A 127 17.49 11.97 -43.36
C GLN A 127 18.43 10.82 -43.71
N THR A 128 17.93 9.84 -44.42
CA THR A 128 18.76 9.15 -45.42
C THR A 128 17.89 8.62 -46.55
N PRO A 129 18.12 9.05 -47.79
CA PRO A 129 17.38 8.55 -48.94
C PRO A 129 17.99 7.27 -49.46
N ASN A 130 17.11 6.35 -49.89
CA ASN A 130 17.35 5.27 -50.86
C ASN A 130 18.20 4.07 -50.44
N LEU A 131 17.55 3.04 -49.91
CA LEU A 131 17.93 1.65 -50.12
C LEU A 131 16.69 0.78 -50.41
N PRO A 132 16.70 -0.12 -51.40
CA PRO A 132 15.52 -0.91 -51.78
C PRO A 132 15.22 -1.97 -50.71
N GLN A 133 14.06 -1.86 -50.07
CA GLN A 133 13.59 -2.79 -49.08
C GLN A 133 13.16 -4.11 -49.72
N THR A 134 13.87 -5.15 -49.42
CA THR A 134 13.47 -6.53 -49.72
C THR A 134 12.31 -6.90 -48.80
N SER A 135 11.14 -7.00 -49.40
CA SER A 135 9.78 -7.05 -48.78
C SER A 135 9.45 -8.25 -47.90
N LYS A 136 10.38 -9.10 -47.47
CA LYS A 136 10.06 -10.32 -46.70
C LYS A 136 10.23 -10.22 -45.18
N ASN A 137 10.93 -9.22 -44.66
CA ASN A 137 11.17 -9.11 -43.21
C ASN A 137 10.24 -8.15 -42.48
N ALA A 138 9.44 -7.35 -43.21
CA ALA A 138 8.53 -6.39 -42.61
C ALA A 138 7.33 -7.06 -41.89
N HIS A 139 6.91 -8.25 -42.37
CA HIS A 139 5.76 -8.97 -41.80
C HIS A 139 6.09 -9.69 -40.45
N LEU A 140 7.35 -10.10 -40.27
CA LEU A 140 7.75 -10.75 -39.00
C LEU A 140 7.92 -9.73 -37.85
N HIS A 141 8.40 -8.52 -38.18
CA HIS A 141 8.57 -7.45 -37.19
C HIS A 141 7.26 -6.85 -36.69
N SER A 142 6.19 -6.88 -37.52
CA SER A 142 4.88 -6.40 -37.09
C SER A 142 4.15 -7.38 -36.12
N LEU A 143 4.45 -8.68 -36.23
CA LEU A 143 3.87 -9.70 -35.34
C LEU A 143 4.56 -9.77 -33.98
N LEU A 144 5.79 -9.28 -33.85
CA LEU A 144 6.53 -9.25 -32.58
C LEU A 144 6.30 -7.96 -31.75
N LYS A 145 5.71 -6.93 -32.34
CA LYS A 145 5.21 -5.77 -31.59
C LYS A 145 3.83 -6.07 -31.02
N ALA A 146 3.75 -7.02 -30.12
CA ALA A 146 2.61 -7.07 -29.22
C ALA A 146 2.46 -5.67 -28.57
N PRO A 147 1.27 -5.03 -28.65
CA PRO A 147 1.10 -3.72 -28.03
C PRO A 147 1.43 -3.89 -26.55
N GLN A 148 2.57 -3.33 -26.12
CA GLN A 148 2.89 -3.23 -24.71
C GLN A 148 1.73 -2.43 -24.10
N ARG A 149 0.76 -3.13 -23.53
CA ARG A 149 -0.35 -2.53 -22.81
C ARG A 149 0.29 -1.70 -21.72
N ARG A 150 0.30 -0.38 -21.89
CA ARG A 150 0.74 0.57 -20.89
C ARG A 150 -0.23 0.42 -19.73
N TYR A 151 0.16 -0.34 -18.71
CA TYR A 151 -0.62 -0.45 -17.48
C TYR A 151 -0.44 0.85 -16.70
N MET A 152 -1.25 1.84 -17.04
CA MET A 152 -1.42 3.03 -16.22
C MET A 152 -2.49 2.73 -15.18
N TYR A 153 -2.16 2.85 -13.91
CA TYR A 153 -3.14 2.78 -12.85
C TYR A 153 -3.08 4.01 -11.95
N ARG A 154 -4.24 4.50 -11.63
CA ARG A 154 -4.39 5.64 -10.73
C ARG A 154 -4.39 5.15 -9.30
N ILE A 155 -3.49 5.71 -8.49
CA ILE A 155 -3.41 5.47 -7.06
C ILE A 155 -4.00 6.68 -6.37
N ILE A 156 -4.84 6.43 -5.39
CA ILE A 156 -5.44 7.42 -4.52
C ILE A 156 -4.80 7.30 -3.16
N ARG A 157 -4.39 8.41 -2.59
CA ARG A 157 -3.78 8.48 -1.26
C ARG A 157 -4.59 9.40 -0.38
N LEU A 158 -4.92 8.93 0.81
CA LEU A 158 -5.44 9.75 1.90
C LEU A 158 -4.26 10.16 2.78
N ARG A 159 -4.04 11.47 2.92
CA ARG A 159 -2.94 12.02 3.70
C ARG A 159 -3.41 13.16 4.60
N ILE A 160 -2.68 13.37 5.68
CA ILE A 160 -2.85 14.53 6.55
C ILE A 160 -1.60 15.39 6.41
N MET A 161 -1.82 16.69 6.29
CA MET A 161 -0.76 17.68 6.26
C MET A 161 -0.70 18.39 7.61
N ASP A 162 0.51 18.59 8.11
CA ASP A 162 0.73 19.48 9.24
C ASP A 162 0.96 20.93 8.77
N LYS A 163 1.03 21.86 9.71
CA LYS A 163 1.30 23.29 9.43
C LYS A 163 2.69 23.56 8.84
N GLN A 164 3.59 22.57 8.90
CA GLN A 164 4.93 22.60 8.31
C GLN A 164 4.96 21.98 6.91
N GLU A 165 3.80 21.73 6.29
CA GLU A 165 3.63 21.06 4.98
C GLU A 165 4.19 19.62 4.95
N LYS A 166 4.31 18.97 6.09
CA LYS A 166 4.73 17.57 6.16
C LYS A 166 3.55 16.65 5.98
N ALA A 167 3.66 15.74 5.02
CA ALA A 167 2.61 14.79 4.69
C ALA A 167 2.72 13.49 5.51
N TYR A 168 1.62 13.07 6.12
CA TYR A 168 1.44 11.75 6.75
C TYR A 168 0.44 10.95 5.93
N VAL A 169 0.94 9.96 5.20
CA VAL A 169 0.08 9.10 4.36
C VAL A 169 -0.62 8.10 5.27
N LEU A 170 -1.94 8.23 5.40
CA LEU A 170 -2.78 7.35 6.22
C LEU A 170 -3.04 6.02 5.53
N ASP A 171 -3.44 6.08 4.26
CA ASP A 171 -3.75 4.89 3.46
C ASP A 171 -3.62 5.21 1.97
N SER A 172 -3.48 4.16 1.15
CA SER A 172 -3.43 4.29 -0.31
C SER A 172 -4.17 3.14 -0.98
N THR A 173 -4.93 3.45 -2.04
CA THR A 173 -5.71 2.46 -2.76
C THR A 173 -5.78 2.75 -4.25
N ARG A 174 -6.33 1.79 -5.02
CA ARG A 174 -6.67 2.01 -6.43
C ARG A 174 -8.03 2.70 -6.54
N THR A 175 -8.32 3.24 -7.71
CA THR A 175 -9.49 4.10 -8.01
C THR A 175 -10.86 3.54 -7.58
N HIS A 176 -11.03 2.22 -7.51
CA HIS A 176 -12.33 1.60 -7.19
C HIS A 176 -12.86 1.88 -5.76
N ARG A 177 -12.04 2.45 -4.87
CA ARG A 177 -12.42 2.74 -3.47
C ARG A 177 -12.37 4.24 -3.14
N ILE A 178 -12.46 5.11 -4.14
CA ILE A 178 -12.36 6.57 -3.94
C ILE A 178 -13.44 7.09 -2.98
N GLU A 179 -14.67 6.61 -3.09
CA GLU A 179 -15.78 7.06 -2.25
C GLU A 179 -15.57 6.71 -0.77
N GLU A 180 -15.04 5.53 -0.49
CA GLU A 180 -14.73 5.10 0.87
C GLU A 180 -13.64 5.98 1.48
N PHE A 181 -12.61 6.31 0.70
CA PHE A 181 -11.53 7.21 1.12
C PHE A 181 -12.04 8.64 1.34
N ARG A 182 -12.93 9.12 0.47
CA ARG A 182 -13.58 10.42 0.60
C ARG A 182 -14.40 10.50 1.89
N LEU A 183 -15.22 9.50 2.16
CA LEU A 183 -16.01 9.42 3.40
C LEU A 183 -15.12 9.34 4.64
N THR A 184 -14.04 8.55 4.59
CA THR A 184 -13.09 8.42 5.69
C THR A 184 -12.35 9.73 5.93
N GLY A 185 -11.89 10.40 4.86
CA GLY A 185 -11.19 11.67 4.93
C GLY A 185 -12.05 12.78 5.53
N ARG A 186 -13.31 12.89 5.08
CA ARG A 186 -14.28 13.85 5.65
C ARG A 186 -14.53 13.59 7.13
N LYS A 187 -14.74 12.35 7.54
CA LYS A 187 -14.94 12.01 8.96
C LYS A 187 -13.75 12.37 9.82
N ILE A 188 -12.51 12.18 9.32
CA ILE A 188 -11.30 12.59 10.02
C ILE A 188 -11.21 14.12 10.09
N ALA A 189 -11.46 14.80 8.99
CA ALA A 189 -11.45 16.26 8.91
C ALA A 189 -12.46 16.89 9.87
N ASP A 190 -13.71 16.42 9.84
CA ASP A 190 -14.79 16.84 10.76
C ASP A 190 -14.43 16.56 12.22
N PHE A 191 -13.85 15.38 12.49
CA PHE A 191 -13.41 15.05 13.83
C PHE A 191 -12.30 15.98 14.32
N CYS A 192 -11.30 16.29 13.51
CA CYS A 192 -10.19 17.15 13.89
C CYS A 192 -10.53 18.65 13.80
N GLY A 193 -11.63 19.04 13.14
CA GLY A 193 -12.00 20.44 12.90
C GLY A 193 -11.10 21.13 11.88
N ILE A 194 -10.56 20.38 10.89
CA ILE A 194 -9.67 20.88 9.83
C ILE A 194 -10.32 20.70 8.46
N PRO A 195 -9.91 21.48 7.42
CA PRO A 195 -10.48 21.35 6.07
C PRO A 195 -10.13 20.00 5.43
N PHE A 196 -11.05 19.54 4.55
CA PHE A 196 -10.85 18.40 3.65
C PHE A 196 -10.69 18.91 2.23
N GLU A 197 -9.61 18.54 1.55
CA GLU A 197 -9.27 18.95 0.19
C GLU A 197 -9.15 17.74 -0.74
N GLU A 198 -9.66 17.88 -1.97
CA GLU A 198 -9.52 16.88 -3.03
C GLU A 198 -8.66 17.47 -4.17
N ASN A 199 -7.51 16.82 -4.48
CA ASN A 199 -6.57 17.23 -5.52
C ASN A 199 -6.46 16.15 -6.63
#